data_7ee0887c0f4d42dce14277186b4bed14
#
_entry.id   7ee0887c0f4d42dce14277186b4bed14
#
_cell.length_a   1.000
_cell.length_b   1.000
_cell.length_c   1.000
_cell.angle_alpha   90.00
_cell.angle_beta   90.00
_cell.angle_gamma   90.00
#
_symmetry.space_group_name_H-M   'P 1'
#
loop_
_entity.id
_entity.type
_entity.pdbx_description
1 polymer ?
#
loop_
_entity_poly.entity_id
_entity_poly.type
_entity_poly.pdbx_seq_one_letter_code
_entity_poly.pdbx_strand_id
1 'polypeptide(L)'
;MSDSVLFSAIKRPEAGVQLLFLHHAGGSCFSYIELAHKLSEFIEVYCLELAGRGMRVSEPFQVDIETVLSDILVSIKRLRLGEDKPLLLFGHSLGAELAYQVTRRLENELPKRQLALIISARSFSDPEGFKHEPCEEYSDSYVLNILEQCEGTPADVLANPELRNYVIEIMKNDLILLDSLSRLPKVKLNVPAYVLGGDRDNRVPVSRLAEWWQVLPASVKHQIFTGRHFYLFNNNEMISWLEKQARELAGKFKLII
;
A
#
# COMPACT_ATOMS: atom_id res chain seq x y z
N MET A 1 3.96 25.44 0.27
CA MET A 1 3.96 24.10 0.91
C MET A 1 3.64 23.09 -0.16
N SER A 2 4.23 21.93 -0.14
CA SER A 2 4.00 20.93 -1.20
C SER A 2 2.63 20.30 -0.98
N ASP A 3 1.63 20.65 -1.81
CA ASP A 3 0.29 20.03 -1.77
C ASP A 3 0.27 18.57 -2.25
N SER A 4 1.42 17.90 -2.28
CA SER A 4 1.54 16.50 -2.71
C SER A 4 1.59 15.56 -1.52
N VAL A 5 0.72 14.57 -1.54
CA VAL A 5 0.75 13.46 -0.59
C VAL A 5 1.68 12.33 -1.05
N LEU A 6 2.25 12.44 -2.27
CA LEU A 6 3.21 11.50 -2.83
C LEU A 6 4.60 12.14 -2.89
N PHE A 7 5.58 11.45 -2.35
CA PHE A 7 6.97 11.85 -2.28
C PHE A 7 7.84 10.94 -3.15
N SER A 8 8.75 11.53 -3.92
CA SER A 8 9.74 10.76 -4.66
C SER A 8 10.79 10.23 -3.67
N ALA A 9 10.77 8.93 -3.43
CA ALA A 9 11.79 8.26 -2.62
C ALA A 9 13.10 8.18 -3.40
N ILE A 10 13.04 7.86 -4.69
CA ILE A 10 14.18 7.85 -5.60
C ILE A 10 13.73 8.31 -6.98
N LYS A 11 14.30 9.45 -7.41
CA LYS A 11 14.03 10.02 -8.72
C LYS A 11 14.95 9.40 -9.76
N ARG A 12 14.35 8.76 -10.78
CA ARG A 12 15.05 8.12 -11.91
C ARG A 12 14.32 8.42 -13.22
N PRO A 13 14.61 9.57 -13.86
CA PRO A 13 13.89 10.00 -15.07
C PRO A 13 13.93 8.98 -16.22
N GLU A 14 15.02 8.22 -16.34
CA GLU A 14 15.22 7.21 -17.38
C GLU A 14 14.66 5.82 -16.99
N ALA A 15 14.00 5.69 -15.85
CA ALA A 15 13.42 4.42 -15.44
C ALA A 15 12.36 3.94 -16.45
N GLY A 16 12.21 2.64 -16.57
CA GLY A 16 11.21 2.02 -17.45
C GLY A 16 9.83 1.86 -16.80
N VAL A 17 9.75 1.98 -15.45
CA VAL A 17 8.52 1.81 -14.66
C VAL A 17 8.53 2.78 -13.49
N GLN A 18 7.35 3.27 -13.15
CA GLN A 18 7.09 4.00 -11.92
C GLN A 18 6.42 3.07 -10.90
N LEU A 19 6.94 3.06 -9.68
CA LEU A 19 6.42 2.27 -8.56
C LEU A 19 5.91 3.23 -7.47
N LEU A 20 4.65 3.09 -7.09
CA LEU A 20 4.06 3.83 -5.99
C LEU A 20 3.80 2.89 -4.81
N PHE A 21 4.53 3.08 -3.71
CA PHE A 21 4.23 2.42 -2.46
C PHE A 21 3.15 3.16 -1.67
N LEU A 22 2.10 2.42 -1.28
CA LEU A 22 1.08 2.86 -0.34
C LEU A 22 1.30 2.09 0.96
N HIS A 23 1.62 2.82 2.02
CA HIS A 23 2.12 2.22 3.26
C HIS A 23 1.03 1.52 4.09
N HIS A 24 1.46 0.61 4.95
CA HIS A 24 0.65 -0.07 5.95
C HIS A 24 0.20 0.88 7.07
N ALA A 25 -0.76 0.44 7.90
CA ALA A 25 -1.18 1.16 9.10
C ALA A 25 0.01 1.33 10.06
N GLY A 26 0.15 2.52 10.63
CA GLY A 26 1.30 2.89 11.46
C GLY A 26 2.58 3.21 10.67
N GLY A 27 2.60 2.99 9.35
CA GLY A 27 3.73 3.27 8.48
C GLY A 27 3.81 4.72 7.99
N SER A 28 4.84 5.01 7.21
CA SER A 28 5.07 6.28 6.53
C SER A 28 5.86 6.06 5.22
N CYS A 29 6.06 7.12 4.45
CA CYS A 29 6.94 7.06 3.27
C CYS A 29 8.35 6.56 3.62
N PHE A 30 8.84 6.85 4.82
CA PHE A 30 10.16 6.42 5.30
C PHE A 30 10.29 4.90 5.45
N SER A 31 9.20 4.19 5.70
CA SER A 31 9.20 2.73 5.83
C SER A 31 9.71 2.02 4.57
N TYR A 32 9.63 2.67 3.41
CA TYR A 32 9.97 2.08 2.11
C TYR A 32 11.28 2.59 1.52
N ILE A 33 11.97 3.54 2.16
CA ILE A 33 13.20 4.15 1.62
C ILE A 33 14.30 3.11 1.44
N GLU A 34 14.54 2.25 2.45
CA GLU A 34 15.57 1.22 2.34
C GLU A 34 15.25 0.21 1.22
N LEU A 35 13.99 -0.20 1.11
CA LEU A 35 13.54 -1.07 0.02
C LEU A 35 13.73 -0.39 -1.34
N ALA A 36 13.37 0.89 -1.46
CA ALA A 36 13.54 1.65 -2.69
C ALA A 36 15.01 1.73 -3.15
N HIS A 37 15.94 1.87 -2.21
CA HIS A 37 17.38 1.87 -2.50
C HIS A 37 17.92 0.53 -3.01
N LYS A 38 17.27 -0.57 -2.65
CA LYS A 38 17.64 -1.91 -3.13
C LYS A 38 17.13 -2.22 -4.54
N LEU A 39 16.18 -1.42 -5.06
CA LEU A 39 15.66 -1.58 -6.42
C LEU A 39 16.61 -0.99 -7.45
N SER A 40 16.67 -1.62 -8.63
CA SER A 40 17.51 -1.16 -9.73
C SER A 40 17.08 0.20 -10.29
N GLU A 41 17.96 0.83 -11.08
CA GLU A 41 17.69 2.10 -11.77
C GLU A 41 16.53 2.02 -12.77
N PHE A 42 16.09 0.82 -13.10
CA PHE A 42 14.93 0.60 -13.97
C PHE A 42 13.60 1.02 -13.35
N ILE A 43 13.54 1.22 -12.02
CA ILE A 43 12.32 1.53 -11.27
C ILE A 43 12.47 2.90 -10.58
N GLU A 44 11.62 3.87 -10.95
CA GLU A 44 11.47 5.14 -10.25
C GLU A 44 10.46 4.96 -9.12
N VAL A 45 10.78 5.41 -7.89
CA VAL A 45 9.98 5.08 -6.71
C VAL A 45 9.36 6.32 -6.08
N TYR A 46 8.04 6.22 -5.86
CA TYR A 46 7.23 7.16 -5.11
C TYR A 46 6.63 6.47 -3.89
N CYS A 47 6.42 7.22 -2.82
CA CYS A 47 5.78 6.72 -1.60
C CYS A 47 4.67 7.68 -1.16
N LEU A 48 3.56 7.10 -0.70
CA LEU A 48 2.48 7.82 -0.04
C LEU A 48 2.94 8.29 1.34
N GLU A 49 2.52 9.49 1.75
CA GLU A 49 2.55 9.94 3.14
C GLU A 49 1.17 10.41 3.55
N LEU A 50 0.53 9.71 4.46
CA LEU A 50 -0.72 10.15 5.06
C LEU A 50 -0.46 11.31 6.04
N ALA A 51 -1.47 12.15 6.25
CA ALA A 51 -1.38 13.29 7.17
C ALA A 51 -1.08 12.87 8.62
N GLY A 52 -0.51 13.76 9.40
CA GLY A 52 -0.21 13.55 10.83
C GLY A 52 1.08 12.79 11.12
N ARG A 53 1.92 12.49 10.09
CA ARG A 53 3.17 11.74 10.26
C ARG A 53 4.24 12.14 9.26
N GLY A 54 5.48 11.72 9.53
CA GLY A 54 6.61 11.83 8.62
C GLY A 54 6.75 13.22 8.00
N MET A 55 6.72 13.31 6.68
CA MET A 55 6.81 14.56 5.93
C MET A 55 5.59 15.49 6.13
N ARG A 56 4.49 14.96 6.68
CA ARG A 56 3.22 15.68 6.90
C ARG A 56 2.83 15.71 8.39
N VAL A 57 3.79 15.63 9.29
CA VAL A 57 3.59 15.56 10.75
C VAL A 57 2.86 16.78 11.32
N SER A 58 2.96 17.94 10.69
CA SER A 58 2.29 19.18 11.11
C SER A 58 0.82 19.28 10.66
N GLU A 59 0.36 18.35 9.82
CA GLU A 59 -1.01 18.33 9.36
C GLU A 59 -1.89 17.50 10.31
N PRO A 60 -3.15 17.88 10.53
CA PRO A 60 -4.08 17.05 11.29
C PRO A 60 -4.31 15.71 10.60
N PHE A 61 -4.56 14.65 11.37
CA PHE A 61 -4.92 13.35 10.80
C PHE A 61 -6.14 13.48 9.90
N GLN A 62 -6.11 12.76 8.77
CA GLN A 62 -7.21 12.72 7.83
C GLN A 62 -7.78 11.30 7.79
N VAL A 63 -9.02 11.18 8.25
CA VAL A 63 -9.77 9.91 8.28
C VAL A 63 -10.94 9.87 7.29
N ASP A 64 -11.26 11.01 6.65
CA ASP A 64 -12.24 11.02 5.57
C ASP A 64 -11.66 10.37 4.32
N ILE A 65 -12.22 9.22 3.96
CA ILE A 65 -11.69 8.37 2.89
C ILE A 65 -11.78 9.04 1.52
N GLU A 66 -12.80 9.83 1.27
CA GLU A 66 -12.97 10.50 -0.03
C GLU A 66 -11.88 11.57 -0.22
N THR A 67 -11.57 12.31 0.83
CA THR A 67 -10.46 13.28 0.84
C THR A 67 -9.13 12.58 0.60
N VAL A 68 -8.83 11.49 1.34
CA VAL A 68 -7.58 10.74 1.18
C VAL A 68 -7.42 10.21 -0.24
N LEU A 69 -8.44 9.58 -0.80
CA LEU A 69 -8.40 9.05 -2.16
C LEU A 69 -8.27 10.17 -3.22
N SER A 70 -8.98 11.29 -3.02
CA SER A 70 -8.88 12.46 -3.90
C SER A 70 -7.47 13.04 -3.92
N ASP A 71 -6.84 13.21 -2.75
CA ASP A 71 -5.49 13.76 -2.62
C ASP A 71 -4.44 12.87 -3.32
N ILE A 72 -4.58 11.56 -3.19
CA ILE A 72 -3.73 10.60 -3.90
C ILE A 72 -3.90 10.74 -5.42
N LEU A 73 -5.14 10.77 -5.91
CA LEU A 73 -5.44 10.90 -7.34
C LEU A 73 -4.95 12.23 -7.93
N VAL A 74 -5.16 13.34 -7.22
CA VAL A 74 -4.65 14.67 -7.61
C VAL A 74 -3.13 14.63 -7.70
N SER A 75 -2.45 14.01 -6.72
CA SER A 75 -0.99 13.88 -6.73
C SER A 75 -0.49 13.01 -7.89
N ILE A 76 -1.15 11.89 -8.18
CA ILE A 76 -0.84 11.04 -9.34
C ILE A 76 -0.98 11.81 -10.65
N LYS A 77 -2.07 12.58 -10.81
CA LYS A 77 -2.32 13.42 -12.00
C LYS A 77 -1.25 14.51 -12.15
N ARG A 78 -0.93 15.21 -11.04
CA ARG A 78 0.07 16.29 -11.04
C ARG A 78 1.47 15.80 -11.37
N LEU A 79 1.85 14.65 -10.85
CA LEU A 79 3.14 14.01 -11.12
C LEU A 79 3.16 13.23 -12.44
N ARG A 80 2.04 13.17 -13.16
CA ARG A 80 1.87 12.48 -14.44
C ARG A 80 2.23 10.98 -14.36
N LEU A 81 2.01 10.35 -13.19
CA LEU A 81 2.36 8.95 -13.01
C LEU A 81 1.48 8.04 -13.90
N GLY A 82 2.09 7.11 -14.59
CA GLY A 82 1.41 6.18 -15.49
C GLY A 82 1.05 6.77 -16.86
N GLU A 83 1.54 7.95 -17.24
CA GLU A 83 1.32 8.56 -18.58
C GLU A 83 2.31 8.03 -19.62
N ASP A 84 3.59 8.28 -19.39
CA ASP A 84 4.68 7.92 -20.33
C ASP A 84 5.34 6.59 -19.99
N LYS A 85 5.11 6.07 -18.79
CA LYS A 85 5.66 4.83 -18.23
C LYS A 85 4.58 4.08 -17.47
N PRO A 86 4.63 2.74 -17.41
CA PRO A 86 3.70 1.98 -16.57
C PRO A 86 3.82 2.40 -15.09
N LEU A 87 2.67 2.52 -14.43
CA LEU A 87 2.58 2.74 -12.99
C LEU A 87 2.19 1.45 -12.29
N LEU A 88 3.05 0.97 -11.42
CA LEU A 88 2.81 -0.16 -10.54
C LEU A 88 2.41 0.38 -9.15
N LEU A 89 1.15 0.18 -8.77
CA LEU A 89 0.66 0.53 -7.44
C LEU A 89 0.89 -0.65 -6.50
N PHE A 90 1.73 -0.48 -5.50
CA PHE A 90 2.03 -1.48 -4.49
C PHE A 90 1.43 -1.06 -3.15
N GLY A 91 0.38 -1.73 -2.72
CA GLY A 91 -0.20 -1.52 -1.40
C GLY A 91 0.09 -2.67 -0.44
N HIS A 92 0.48 -2.35 0.80
CA HIS A 92 0.69 -3.33 1.85
C HIS A 92 -0.30 -3.11 3.00
N SER A 93 -1.03 -4.13 3.41
CA SER A 93 -1.99 -4.08 4.51
C SER A 93 -3.06 -2.98 4.27
N LEU A 94 -3.15 -1.91 5.09
CA LEU A 94 -3.97 -0.73 4.82
C LEU A 94 -3.74 -0.19 3.40
N GLY A 95 -2.48 -0.06 3.02
CA GLY A 95 -2.11 0.43 1.69
C GLY A 95 -2.63 -0.43 0.55
N ALA A 96 -2.91 -1.71 0.78
CA ALA A 96 -3.50 -2.60 -0.23
C ALA A 96 -4.94 -2.21 -0.55
N GLU A 97 -5.73 -1.83 0.45
CA GLU A 97 -7.08 -1.29 0.24
C GLU A 97 -7.02 0.06 -0.47
N LEU A 98 -6.10 0.95 -0.06
CA LEU A 98 -5.88 2.23 -0.75
C LEU A 98 -5.49 2.00 -2.21
N ALA A 99 -4.52 1.11 -2.48
CA ALA A 99 -4.06 0.80 -3.84
C ALA A 99 -5.19 0.26 -4.71
N TYR A 100 -6.03 -0.62 -4.18
CA TYR A 100 -7.20 -1.14 -4.88
C TYR A 100 -8.18 -0.02 -5.24
N GLN A 101 -8.58 0.84 -4.28
CA GLN A 101 -9.54 1.91 -4.52
C GLN A 101 -9.00 3.00 -5.45
N VAL A 102 -7.70 3.33 -5.32
CA VAL A 102 -7.02 4.26 -6.25
C VAL A 102 -6.98 3.68 -7.66
N THR A 103 -6.60 2.40 -7.81
CA THR A 103 -6.56 1.74 -9.12
C THR A 103 -7.93 1.71 -9.77
N ARG A 104 -8.99 1.41 -9.02
CA ARG A 104 -10.39 1.43 -9.49
C ARG A 104 -10.77 2.80 -10.07
N ARG A 105 -10.42 3.88 -9.39
CA ARG A 105 -10.73 5.24 -9.85
C ARG A 105 -9.89 5.60 -11.07
N LEU A 106 -8.61 5.28 -11.07
CA LEU A 106 -7.72 5.53 -12.21
C LEU A 106 -8.16 4.78 -13.46
N GLU A 107 -8.57 3.51 -13.35
CA GLU A 107 -9.07 2.73 -14.48
C GLU A 107 -10.30 3.38 -15.13
N ASN A 108 -11.20 3.95 -14.33
CA ASN A 108 -12.40 4.62 -14.81
C ASN A 108 -12.13 6.04 -15.37
N GLU A 109 -11.33 6.83 -14.65
CA GLU A 109 -11.11 8.24 -14.98
C GLU A 109 -10.04 8.45 -16.04
N LEU A 110 -9.04 7.57 -16.09
CA LEU A 110 -7.85 7.68 -16.93
C LEU A 110 -7.53 6.35 -17.64
N PRO A 111 -8.44 5.86 -18.50
CA PRO A 111 -8.36 4.50 -19.08
C PRO A 111 -7.14 4.28 -19.99
N LYS A 112 -6.46 5.35 -20.39
CA LYS A 112 -5.22 5.26 -21.20
C LYS A 112 -3.96 5.07 -20.34
N ARG A 113 -4.05 5.19 -19.01
CA ARG A 113 -2.89 4.98 -18.14
C ARG A 113 -2.54 3.51 -18.05
N GLN A 114 -1.25 3.27 -18.08
CA GLN A 114 -0.68 1.93 -18.00
C GLN A 114 -0.50 1.55 -16.53
N LEU A 115 -1.45 0.80 -16.01
CA LEU A 115 -1.53 0.48 -14.59
C LEU A 115 -1.30 -1.01 -14.34
N ALA A 116 -0.70 -1.34 -13.19
CA ALA A 116 -0.75 -2.66 -12.58
C ALA A 116 -0.87 -2.53 -11.06
N LEU A 117 -1.48 -3.52 -10.42
CA LEU A 117 -1.80 -3.51 -9.00
C LEU A 117 -1.11 -4.66 -8.26
N ILE A 118 -0.49 -4.36 -7.13
CA ILE A 118 -0.02 -5.34 -6.16
C ILE A 118 -0.77 -5.17 -4.84
N ILE A 119 -1.47 -6.19 -4.44
CA ILE A 119 -2.14 -6.35 -3.14
C ILE A 119 -1.22 -7.20 -2.27
N SER A 120 -0.71 -6.66 -1.19
CA SER A 120 0.25 -7.33 -0.31
C SER A 120 -0.29 -7.43 1.13
N ALA A 121 -0.27 -8.64 1.69
CA ALA A 121 -0.66 -8.93 3.07
C ALA A 121 -2.02 -8.32 3.48
N ARG A 122 -3.04 -8.54 2.65
CA ARG A 122 -4.41 -8.12 2.92
C ARG A 122 -5.40 -9.18 2.44
N SER A 123 -6.30 -9.62 3.32
CA SER A 123 -7.46 -10.43 2.94
C SER A 123 -8.53 -9.54 2.28
N PHE A 124 -9.32 -10.12 1.41
CA PHE A 124 -10.43 -9.42 0.74
C PHE A 124 -11.54 -9.00 1.71
N SER A 125 -11.85 -9.88 2.65
CA SER A 125 -12.76 -9.64 3.75
C SER A 125 -12.00 -9.67 5.08
N ASP A 126 -12.44 -8.89 6.06
CA ASP A 126 -11.85 -8.98 7.39
C ASP A 126 -12.17 -10.36 8.00
N PRO A 127 -11.19 -11.09 8.60
CA PRO A 127 -11.42 -12.39 9.23
C PRO A 127 -12.46 -12.37 10.35
N GLU A 128 -12.49 -11.29 11.11
CA GLU A 128 -13.42 -11.12 12.21
C GLU A 128 -14.77 -10.57 11.72
N GLY A 129 -14.84 -10.23 10.42
CA GLY A 129 -15.92 -9.45 9.80
C GLY A 129 -16.13 -8.18 10.60
N PHE A 130 -16.23 -7.03 9.98
CA PHE A 130 -16.63 -5.83 10.73
C PHE A 130 -18.04 -6.06 11.30
N LYS A 131 -18.11 -6.85 12.38
CA LYS A 131 -19.35 -7.12 13.13
C LYS A 131 -19.76 -5.91 13.97
N HIS A 132 -18.89 -4.89 13.99
CA HIS A 132 -19.11 -3.70 14.79
C HIS A 132 -19.58 -2.54 13.90
N GLU A 133 -20.42 -1.69 14.44
CA GLU A 133 -20.63 -0.33 13.95
C GLU A 133 -19.26 0.32 13.68
N PRO A 134 -19.17 1.28 12.75
CA PRO A 134 -17.91 2.00 12.54
C PRO A 134 -17.33 2.41 13.87
N CYS A 135 -16.13 1.96 14.18
CA CYS A 135 -15.50 2.32 15.44
C CYS A 135 -14.98 3.75 15.31
N GLU A 136 -15.59 4.66 16.05
CA GLU A 136 -15.13 6.06 16.09
C GLU A 136 -13.82 6.19 16.87
N GLU A 137 -13.54 5.22 17.77
CA GLU A 137 -12.35 5.24 18.60
C GLU A 137 -11.88 3.82 18.96
N TYR A 138 -10.59 3.55 18.78
CA TYR A 138 -9.92 2.32 19.22
C TYR A 138 -9.23 2.52 20.56
N SER A 139 -9.33 1.55 21.48
CA SER A 139 -8.62 1.61 22.75
C SER A 139 -7.12 1.41 22.56
N ASP A 140 -6.29 2.03 23.43
CA ASP A 140 -4.84 1.87 23.40
C ASP A 140 -4.43 0.41 23.54
N SER A 141 -5.12 -0.35 24.41
CA SER A 141 -4.84 -1.77 24.63
C SER A 141 -5.09 -2.62 23.38
N TYR A 142 -6.12 -2.32 22.60
CA TYR A 142 -6.39 -2.98 21.33
C TYR A 142 -5.29 -2.68 20.31
N VAL A 143 -4.90 -1.42 20.20
CA VAL A 143 -3.83 -0.99 19.26
C VAL A 143 -2.48 -1.62 19.64
N LEU A 144 -2.12 -1.62 20.93
CA LEU A 144 -0.89 -2.25 21.40
C LEU A 144 -0.84 -3.74 21.06
N ASN A 145 -1.94 -4.46 21.24
CA ASN A 145 -2.02 -5.87 20.85
C ASN A 145 -1.78 -6.08 19.34
N ILE A 146 -2.31 -5.19 18.49
CA ILE A 146 -2.03 -5.24 17.04
C ILE A 146 -0.55 -5.00 16.75
N LEU A 147 0.05 -3.97 17.35
CA LEU A 147 1.46 -3.62 17.14
C LEU A 147 2.40 -4.76 17.54
N GLU A 148 2.10 -5.43 18.66
CA GLU A 148 2.84 -6.60 19.14
C GLU A 148 2.69 -7.81 18.20
N GLN A 149 1.47 -8.09 17.73
CA GLN A 149 1.22 -9.20 16.79
C GLN A 149 1.87 -9.02 15.43
N CYS A 150 1.96 -7.79 14.95
CA CYS A 150 2.56 -7.48 13.64
C CYS A 150 4.08 -7.49 13.68
N GLU A 151 4.71 -7.31 14.85
CA GLU A 151 6.17 -7.26 15.03
C GLU A 151 6.87 -6.19 14.14
N GLY A 152 6.14 -5.16 13.72
CA GLY A 152 6.63 -4.10 12.83
C GLY A 152 7.18 -2.87 13.56
N THR A 153 6.92 -2.76 14.87
CA THR A 153 7.35 -1.62 15.69
C THR A 153 8.50 -2.04 16.58
N PRO A 154 9.66 -1.34 16.54
CA PRO A 154 10.80 -1.65 17.41
C PRO A 154 10.44 -1.60 18.90
N ALA A 155 11.01 -2.50 19.68
CA ALA A 155 10.72 -2.62 21.11
C ALA A 155 11.10 -1.38 21.92
N ASP A 156 12.15 -0.66 21.53
CA ASP A 156 12.57 0.60 22.14
C ASP A 156 11.57 1.73 21.90
N VAL A 157 10.89 1.75 20.75
CA VAL A 157 9.79 2.69 20.47
C VAL A 157 8.61 2.40 21.40
N LEU A 158 8.24 1.14 21.59
CA LEU A 158 7.15 0.75 22.50
C LEU A 158 7.50 0.97 23.98
N ALA A 159 8.77 0.91 24.34
CA ALA A 159 9.24 1.16 25.69
C ALA A 159 9.28 2.66 26.05
N ASN A 160 9.41 3.55 25.07
CA ASN A 160 9.40 5.00 25.30
C ASN A 160 7.95 5.51 25.30
N PRO A 161 7.45 6.12 26.43
CA PRO A 161 6.03 6.52 26.52
C PRO A 161 5.60 7.54 25.47
N GLU A 162 6.44 8.51 25.11
CA GLU A 162 6.11 9.54 24.12
C GLU A 162 6.01 8.95 22.72
N LEU A 163 7.00 8.16 22.31
CA LEU A 163 6.99 7.49 21.00
C LEU A 163 5.86 6.48 20.89
N ARG A 164 5.63 5.72 21.96
CA ARG A 164 4.51 4.76 22.02
C ARG A 164 3.17 5.45 21.83
N ASN A 165 2.91 6.55 22.55
CA ASN A 165 1.66 7.30 22.44
C ASN A 165 1.49 7.85 21.03
N TYR A 166 2.54 8.38 20.42
CA TYR A 166 2.51 8.87 19.04
C TYR A 166 2.19 7.75 18.04
N VAL A 167 2.81 6.58 18.17
CA VAL A 167 2.53 5.43 17.30
C VAL A 167 1.10 4.91 17.49
N ILE A 168 0.60 4.88 18.74
CA ILE A 168 -0.78 4.50 19.04
C ILE A 168 -1.76 5.47 18.37
N GLU A 169 -1.51 6.76 18.42
CA GLU A 169 -2.37 7.76 17.81
C GLU A 169 -2.42 7.61 16.29
N ILE A 170 -1.27 7.45 15.63
CA ILE A 170 -1.21 7.16 14.20
C ILE A 170 -2.02 5.91 13.87
N MET A 171 -1.81 4.83 14.62
CA MET A 171 -2.43 3.54 14.36
C MET A 171 -3.96 3.59 14.53
N LYS A 172 -4.47 4.32 15.54
CA LYS A 172 -5.91 4.53 15.74
C LYS A 172 -6.56 5.16 14.51
N ASN A 173 -5.97 6.26 14.01
CA ASN A 173 -6.48 6.95 12.83
C ASN A 173 -6.42 6.07 11.57
N ASP A 174 -5.37 5.27 11.43
CA ASP A 174 -5.23 4.35 10.30
C ASP A 174 -6.22 3.19 10.35
N LEU A 175 -6.58 2.71 11.55
CA LEU A 175 -7.62 1.69 11.72
C LEU A 175 -9.00 2.23 11.36
N ILE A 176 -9.33 3.47 11.76
CA ILE A 176 -10.57 4.16 11.36
C ILE A 176 -10.62 4.29 9.82
N LEU A 177 -9.51 4.68 9.20
CA LEU A 177 -9.41 4.79 7.76
C LEU A 177 -9.57 3.42 7.08
N LEU A 178 -8.96 2.37 7.63
CA LEU A 178 -9.06 1.00 7.14
C LEU A 178 -10.50 0.47 7.20
N ASP A 179 -11.20 0.74 8.30
CA ASP A 179 -12.62 0.40 8.46
C ASP A 179 -13.46 1.04 7.34
N SER A 180 -13.26 2.34 7.12
CA SER A 180 -13.97 3.08 6.09
C SER A 180 -13.68 2.52 4.69
N LEU A 181 -12.41 2.23 4.38
CA LEU A 181 -11.96 1.62 3.12
C LEU A 181 -12.60 0.25 2.88
N SER A 182 -12.63 -0.58 3.91
CA SER A 182 -13.12 -1.95 3.81
C SER A 182 -14.62 -2.04 3.51
N ARG A 183 -15.37 -0.98 3.83
CA ARG A 183 -16.82 -0.84 3.55
C ARG A 183 -17.10 -0.32 2.15
N LEU A 184 -16.10 0.23 1.43
CA LEU A 184 -16.30 0.71 0.08
C LEU A 184 -16.61 -0.46 -0.88
N PRO A 185 -17.46 -0.23 -1.90
CA PRO A 185 -17.77 -1.24 -2.89
C PRO A 185 -16.51 -1.76 -3.59
N LYS A 186 -16.40 -3.08 -3.69
CA LYS A 186 -15.37 -3.75 -4.47
C LYS A 186 -15.96 -4.26 -5.77
N VAL A 187 -15.44 -3.76 -6.89
CA VAL A 187 -15.89 -4.10 -8.25
C VAL A 187 -14.74 -4.73 -9.03
N LYS A 188 -15.07 -5.45 -10.09
CA LYS A 188 -14.06 -6.11 -10.91
C LYS A 188 -13.13 -5.10 -11.59
N LEU A 189 -11.82 -5.32 -11.48
CA LEU A 189 -10.77 -4.58 -12.18
C LEU A 189 -10.30 -5.36 -13.41
N ASN A 190 -9.74 -4.65 -14.40
CA ASN A 190 -9.19 -5.24 -15.62
C ASN A 190 -7.67 -5.05 -15.74
N VAL A 191 -7.05 -4.27 -14.85
CA VAL A 191 -5.60 -4.08 -14.83
C VAL A 191 -4.86 -5.36 -14.43
N PRO A 192 -3.65 -5.61 -14.93
CA PRO A 192 -2.79 -6.68 -14.41
C PRO A 192 -2.66 -6.58 -12.89
N ALA A 193 -2.85 -7.70 -12.20
CA ALA A 193 -2.86 -7.71 -10.74
C ALA A 193 -2.05 -8.89 -10.16
N TYR A 194 -1.50 -8.64 -8.98
CA TYR A 194 -0.73 -9.60 -8.19
C TYR A 194 -1.21 -9.57 -6.74
N VAL A 195 -1.28 -10.74 -6.12
CA VAL A 195 -1.62 -10.88 -4.70
C VAL A 195 -0.48 -11.57 -3.98
N LEU A 196 0.07 -10.91 -2.96
CA LEU A 196 1.27 -11.34 -2.24
C LEU A 196 0.99 -11.58 -0.76
N GLY A 197 1.72 -12.52 -0.17
CA GLY A 197 1.65 -12.79 1.27
C GLY A 197 2.90 -13.44 1.82
N GLY A 198 3.02 -13.46 3.14
CA GLY A 198 4.02 -14.21 3.89
C GLY A 198 3.49 -15.60 4.27
N ASP A 199 4.34 -16.63 4.22
CA ASP A 199 3.98 -18.00 4.58
C ASP A 199 3.67 -18.18 6.08
N ARG A 200 4.12 -17.24 6.92
CA ARG A 200 3.95 -17.21 8.38
C ARG A 200 3.20 -15.98 8.87
N ASP A 201 2.43 -15.33 7.99
CA ASP A 201 1.57 -14.20 8.36
C ASP A 201 0.35 -14.72 9.14
N ASN A 202 0.32 -14.46 10.45
CA ASN A 202 -0.77 -14.88 11.33
C ASN A 202 -2.01 -14.00 11.19
N ARG A 203 -1.88 -12.78 10.64
CA ARG A 203 -3.00 -11.86 10.44
C ARG A 203 -3.71 -12.08 9.11
N VAL A 204 -2.95 -12.44 8.08
CA VAL A 204 -3.47 -12.69 6.73
C VAL A 204 -3.00 -14.07 6.26
N PRO A 205 -3.67 -15.15 6.68
CA PRO A 205 -3.33 -16.49 6.23
C PRO A 205 -3.37 -16.61 4.71
N VAL A 206 -2.42 -17.36 4.15
CA VAL A 206 -2.29 -17.58 2.70
C VAL A 206 -3.59 -18.03 2.05
N SER A 207 -4.38 -18.87 2.74
CA SER A 207 -5.68 -19.37 2.26
C SER A 207 -6.69 -18.26 1.95
N ARG A 208 -6.55 -17.10 2.58
CA ARG A 208 -7.47 -15.98 2.39
C ARG A 208 -7.08 -15.04 1.24
N LEU A 209 -5.87 -15.14 0.74
CA LEU A 209 -5.40 -14.29 -0.36
C LEU A 209 -6.19 -14.54 -1.65
N ALA A 210 -6.64 -15.78 -1.88
CA ALA A 210 -7.45 -16.16 -3.03
C ALA A 210 -8.83 -15.46 -3.08
N GLU A 211 -9.32 -14.92 -1.98
CA GLU A 211 -10.57 -14.17 -1.95
C GLU A 211 -10.57 -12.95 -2.88
N TRP A 212 -9.39 -12.36 -3.16
CA TRP A 212 -9.23 -11.24 -4.08
C TRP A 212 -9.55 -11.58 -5.55
N TRP A 213 -9.55 -12.86 -5.94
CA TRP A 213 -9.88 -13.26 -7.32
C TRP A 213 -11.29 -12.94 -7.73
N GLN A 214 -12.19 -12.67 -6.78
CA GLN A 214 -13.57 -12.27 -7.04
C GLN A 214 -13.64 -10.93 -7.81
N VAL A 215 -12.67 -10.03 -7.58
CA VAL A 215 -12.64 -8.67 -8.14
C VAL A 215 -11.40 -8.37 -8.97
N LEU A 216 -10.46 -9.29 -9.07
CA LEU A 216 -9.29 -9.15 -9.91
C LEU A 216 -9.46 -9.91 -11.22
N PRO A 217 -8.72 -9.58 -12.29
CA PRO A 217 -8.82 -10.28 -13.58
C PRO A 217 -8.44 -11.76 -13.44
N ALA A 218 -8.94 -12.59 -14.34
CA ALA A 218 -8.62 -14.02 -14.35
C ALA A 218 -7.12 -14.33 -14.51
N SER A 219 -6.35 -13.37 -14.99
CA SER A 219 -4.88 -13.45 -15.13
C SER A 219 -4.12 -13.04 -13.86
N VAL A 220 -4.82 -12.82 -12.74
CA VAL A 220 -4.17 -12.51 -11.46
C VAL A 220 -3.14 -13.58 -11.10
N LYS A 221 -1.97 -13.13 -10.68
CA LYS A 221 -0.91 -14.01 -10.18
C LYS A 221 -0.79 -13.85 -8.67
N HIS A 222 -0.43 -14.92 -7.98
CA HIS A 222 -0.10 -14.87 -6.57
C HIS A 222 1.34 -15.32 -6.33
N GLN A 223 1.96 -14.77 -5.30
CA GLN A 223 3.28 -15.16 -4.85
C GLN A 223 3.33 -15.14 -3.33
N ILE A 224 3.87 -16.21 -2.76
CA ILE A 224 4.06 -16.33 -1.32
C ILE A 224 5.56 -16.27 -1.05
N PHE A 225 5.94 -15.47 -0.07
CA PHE A 225 7.31 -15.29 0.36
C PHE A 225 7.50 -15.82 1.77
N THR A 226 8.71 -16.21 2.09
CA THR A 226 9.05 -16.59 3.45
C THR A 226 9.03 -15.39 4.37
N GLY A 227 8.23 -15.42 5.43
CA GLY A 227 8.14 -14.35 6.41
C GLY A 227 6.76 -14.19 7.03
N ARG A 228 6.68 -13.26 8.00
CA ARG A 228 5.43 -12.84 8.66
C ARG A 228 4.77 -11.69 7.92
N HIS A 229 3.97 -10.88 8.63
CA HIS A 229 3.21 -9.78 8.02
C HIS A 229 4.11 -8.82 7.22
N PHE A 230 5.30 -8.47 7.72
CA PHE A 230 6.25 -7.57 7.06
C PHE A 230 7.34 -8.29 6.23
N TYR A 231 7.00 -9.43 5.62
CA TYR A 231 7.90 -10.23 4.77
C TYR A 231 8.60 -9.43 3.65
N LEU A 232 8.02 -8.30 3.24
CA LEU A 232 8.54 -7.47 2.14
C LEU A 232 9.85 -6.75 2.48
N PHE A 233 10.09 -6.46 3.77
CA PHE A 233 11.31 -5.79 4.20
C PHE A 233 12.45 -6.81 4.34
N ASN A 234 13.65 -6.43 3.88
CA ASN A 234 14.85 -7.27 3.93
C ASN A 234 14.73 -8.64 3.23
N ASN A 235 13.88 -8.75 2.20
CA ASN A 235 13.63 -9.97 1.45
C ASN A 235 14.13 -9.84 0.00
N ASN A 236 15.31 -10.40 -0.27
CA ASN A 236 15.92 -10.33 -1.61
C ASN A 236 15.12 -11.08 -2.68
N GLU A 237 14.40 -12.14 -2.32
CA GLU A 237 13.52 -12.87 -3.24
C GLU A 237 12.38 -11.98 -3.69
N MET A 238 11.74 -11.25 -2.76
CA MET A 238 10.68 -10.30 -3.08
C MET A 238 11.20 -9.16 -3.97
N ILE A 239 12.39 -8.61 -3.68
CA ILE A 239 13.02 -7.57 -4.51
C ILE A 239 13.24 -8.07 -5.92
N SER A 240 13.85 -9.26 -6.09
CA SER A 240 14.11 -9.85 -7.40
C SER A 240 12.82 -10.14 -8.17
N TRP A 241 11.79 -10.61 -7.45
CA TRP A 241 10.48 -10.85 -8.04
C TRP A 241 9.84 -9.53 -8.53
N LEU A 242 9.88 -8.49 -7.70
CA LEU A 242 9.32 -7.17 -8.04
C LEU A 242 9.99 -6.56 -9.27
N GLU A 243 11.32 -6.65 -9.37
CA GLU A 243 12.06 -6.20 -10.53
C GLU A 243 11.68 -6.97 -11.80
N LYS A 244 11.51 -8.27 -11.68
CA LYS A 244 11.06 -9.10 -12.82
C LYS A 244 9.68 -8.66 -13.30
N GLN A 245 8.72 -8.46 -12.36
CA GLN A 245 7.38 -8.02 -12.74
C GLN A 245 7.38 -6.61 -13.36
N ALA A 246 8.21 -5.69 -12.86
CA ALA A 246 8.37 -4.36 -13.44
C ALA A 246 8.88 -4.43 -14.90
N ARG A 247 9.87 -5.27 -15.18
CA ARG A 247 10.40 -5.46 -16.54
C ARG A 247 9.38 -6.12 -17.48
N GLU A 248 8.65 -7.14 -17.01
CA GLU A 248 7.58 -7.78 -17.79
C GLU A 248 6.47 -6.78 -18.13
N LEU A 249 6.10 -5.92 -17.16
CA LEU A 249 5.11 -4.87 -17.34
C LEU A 249 5.54 -3.88 -18.43
N ALA A 250 6.75 -3.33 -18.31
CA ALA A 250 7.29 -2.39 -19.31
C ALA A 250 7.39 -3.01 -20.73
N GLY A 251 7.75 -4.29 -20.82
CA GLY A 251 7.81 -5.01 -22.10
C GLY A 251 6.45 -5.11 -22.78
N LYS A 252 5.39 -5.38 -22.03
CA LYS A 252 4.02 -5.45 -22.57
C LYS A 252 3.54 -4.12 -23.12
N PHE A 253 3.90 -3.02 -22.48
CA PHE A 253 3.46 -1.69 -22.89
C PHE A 253 4.20 -1.16 -24.13
N LYS A 254 5.45 -1.54 -24.36
CA LYS A 254 6.17 -1.20 -25.59
C LYS A 254 5.59 -1.86 -26.85
N LEU A 255 4.78 -2.91 -26.70
CA LEU A 255 4.13 -3.62 -27.82
C LEU A 255 2.77 -3.01 -28.20
N ILE A 256 2.26 -2.03 -27.44
CA ILE A 256 0.94 -1.40 -27.65
C ILE A 256 1.06 -0.02 -28.31
N ILE A 257 2.28 0.52 -28.38
CA ILE A 257 2.62 1.77 -29.08
C ILE A 257 3.14 1.47 -30.47
#